data_789018f15ab645020b27e04fe7115e98
#
_entry.id   789018f15ab645020b27e04fe7115e98
#
_cell.length_a   1.000
_cell.length_b   1.000
_cell.length_c   1.000
_cell.angle_alpha   90.00
_cell.angle_beta   90.00
_cell.angle_gamma   90.00
#
_symmetry.space_group_name_H-M   'P 1'
#
loop_
_entity.id
_entity.type
_entity.pdbx_description
1 polymer ?
#
loop_
_entity_poly.entity_id
_entity_poly.type
_entity_poly.pdbx_seq_one_letter_code
_entity_poly.pdbx_strand_id
1 'polypeptide(L)'
;MNYSKALVESLEAAQLLAGHFATDYLESWQVLMALANNPYSVAGSALNEFPIEVDKLEEAAFDITGKEYQKQGGFDLLPFSHRLEELFSQAGQIAEAVHAKSLGTEHLLLAMLFDRGTLAARVLEAAGFSYDDKSTVPRFSDLRKALEQRAGWGREEIKLIRSLNKNTASAKQTMANMMGMPPSTSGGLEDYTRDLTELARAGRLEPVIGRDEEISRMIQILSRKTKNNPVLVGDAGVGKTALALGLAQRVAAGQVPAELAKMRVLELDLMNVVAGTRFRGDFEERMNNIINDIEEDGHVILFIDELHTIMGSGSGIDSTLDAANILKPALARGTLRTVGATTQEEYQKHIEKDAALSRRFAKVTIEEPTVADSIAILQGLRKSYEDHHKVQISDQAIETAVKYAHRYLTSKHLPDSAIDLLD
;
A
#
# COMPACT_ATOMS: atom_id res chain seq x y z
N MET A 1 8.62 0.14 -32.06
CA MET A 1 9.29 -1.15 -32.26
C MET A 1 8.32 -2.13 -32.91
N ASN A 2 8.74 -2.98 -33.84
CA ASN A 2 7.85 -3.97 -34.44
C ASN A 2 7.67 -5.16 -33.50
N TYR A 3 6.51 -5.81 -33.55
CA TYR A 3 6.24 -7.05 -32.80
C TYR A 3 6.79 -8.27 -33.53
N SER A 4 7.24 -9.28 -32.79
CA SER A 4 7.58 -10.58 -33.37
C SER A 4 6.31 -11.30 -33.82
N LYS A 5 6.44 -12.19 -34.83
CA LYS A 5 5.30 -12.98 -35.33
C LYS A 5 4.62 -13.78 -34.20
N ALA A 6 5.42 -14.43 -33.34
CA ALA A 6 4.90 -15.21 -32.22
C ALA A 6 4.13 -14.36 -31.21
N LEU A 7 4.53 -13.09 -30.98
CA LEU A 7 3.80 -12.17 -30.10
C LEU A 7 2.47 -11.76 -30.73
N VAL A 8 2.44 -11.45 -32.03
CA VAL A 8 1.20 -11.11 -32.73
C VAL A 8 0.21 -12.28 -32.67
N GLU A 9 0.64 -13.50 -32.99
CA GLU A 9 -0.20 -14.70 -32.90
C GLU A 9 -0.75 -14.94 -31.48
N SER A 10 0.10 -14.71 -30.46
CA SER A 10 -0.34 -14.84 -29.04
C SER A 10 -1.33 -13.74 -28.64
N LEU A 11 -1.19 -12.52 -29.14
CA LEU A 11 -2.16 -11.44 -28.90
C LEU A 11 -3.49 -11.67 -29.58
N GLU A 12 -3.49 -12.18 -30.80
CA GLU A 12 -4.72 -12.58 -31.50
C GLU A 12 -5.46 -13.69 -30.73
N ALA A 13 -4.73 -14.69 -30.22
CA ALA A 13 -5.30 -15.74 -29.37
C ALA A 13 -5.84 -15.18 -28.04
N ALA A 14 -5.13 -14.21 -27.43
CA ALA A 14 -5.59 -13.56 -26.22
C ALA A 14 -6.87 -12.74 -26.43
N GLN A 15 -7.02 -12.07 -27.58
CA GLN A 15 -8.25 -11.36 -27.96
C GLN A 15 -9.44 -12.32 -28.09
N LEU A 16 -9.23 -13.46 -28.73
CA LEU A 16 -10.27 -14.50 -28.83
C LEU A 16 -10.66 -15.03 -27.45
N LEU A 17 -9.70 -15.30 -26.58
CA LEU A 17 -9.97 -15.70 -25.19
C LEU A 17 -10.75 -14.62 -24.44
N ALA A 18 -10.36 -13.36 -24.56
CA ALA A 18 -11.03 -12.26 -23.90
C ALA A 18 -12.50 -12.14 -24.28
N GLY A 19 -12.83 -12.37 -25.55
CA GLY A 19 -14.22 -12.39 -26.06
C GLY A 19 -15.09 -13.46 -25.39
N HIS A 20 -14.48 -14.55 -24.90
CA HIS A 20 -15.21 -15.62 -24.19
C HIS A 20 -15.40 -15.34 -22.69
N PHE A 21 -14.71 -14.37 -22.11
CA PHE A 21 -14.79 -14.06 -20.68
C PHE A 21 -15.58 -12.78 -20.34
N ALA A 22 -16.30 -12.21 -21.30
CA ALA A 22 -17.10 -10.98 -21.14
C ALA A 22 -16.32 -9.86 -20.42
N THR A 23 -15.12 -9.57 -20.93
CA THR A 23 -14.27 -8.48 -20.43
C THR A 23 -14.39 -7.27 -21.35
N ASP A 24 -14.31 -6.05 -20.79
CA ASP A 24 -14.31 -4.80 -21.56
C ASP A 24 -12.92 -4.44 -22.10
N TYR A 25 -11.88 -5.09 -21.56
CA TYR A 25 -10.47 -4.85 -21.90
C TYR A 25 -9.72 -6.16 -21.99
N LEU A 26 -8.66 -6.18 -22.81
CA LEU A 26 -7.67 -7.25 -22.79
C LEU A 26 -6.73 -7.05 -21.60
N GLU A 27 -6.66 -8.06 -20.73
CA GLU A 27 -5.90 -8.06 -19.49
C GLU A 27 -4.64 -8.93 -19.58
N SER A 28 -3.69 -8.72 -18.66
CA SER A 28 -2.42 -9.47 -18.66
C SER A 28 -2.57 -10.99 -18.46
N TRP A 29 -3.60 -11.44 -17.75
CA TRP A 29 -3.84 -12.88 -17.53
C TRP A 29 -4.32 -13.60 -18.80
N GLN A 30 -5.13 -12.96 -19.65
CA GLN A 30 -5.55 -13.52 -20.94
C GLN A 30 -4.36 -13.65 -21.89
N VAL A 31 -3.48 -12.64 -21.88
CA VAL A 31 -2.22 -12.69 -22.64
C VAL A 31 -1.31 -13.80 -22.11
N LEU A 32 -1.19 -13.97 -20.78
CA LEU A 32 -0.45 -15.08 -20.16
C LEU A 32 -0.95 -16.45 -20.62
N MET A 33 -2.27 -16.66 -20.61
CA MET A 33 -2.88 -17.90 -21.08
C MET A 33 -2.57 -18.15 -22.55
N ALA A 34 -2.66 -17.15 -23.38
CA ALA A 34 -2.31 -17.26 -24.81
C ALA A 34 -0.81 -17.55 -25.03
N LEU A 35 0.07 -16.96 -24.19
CA LEU A 35 1.50 -17.29 -24.22
C LEU A 35 1.76 -18.72 -23.80
N ALA A 36 1.10 -19.23 -22.76
CA ALA A 36 1.23 -20.61 -22.29
C ALA A 36 0.74 -21.62 -23.33
N ASN A 37 -0.30 -21.27 -24.08
CA ASN A 37 -0.85 -22.08 -25.17
C ASN A 37 -0.03 -22.04 -26.47
N ASN A 38 1.02 -21.22 -26.54
CA ASN A 38 1.90 -21.13 -27.71
C ASN A 38 3.31 -21.74 -27.44
N PRO A 39 3.46 -23.08 -27.47
CA PRO A 39 4.70 -23.75 -27.12
C PRO A 39 5.88 -23.43 -28.07
N TYR A 40 5.58 -22.89 -29.24
CA TYR A 40 6.59 -22.48 -30.24
C TYR A 40 7.16 -21.08 -29.98
N SER A 41 6.56 -20.33 -29.07
CA SER A 41 7.10 -19.06 -28.60
C SER A 41 8.15 -19.25 -27.51
N VAL A 42 9.05 -18.27 -27.34
CA VAL A 42 10.06 -18.31 -26.27
C VAL A 42 9.40 -18.34 -24.89
N ALA A 43 8.38 -17.51 -24.68
CA ALA A 43 7.62 -17.47 -23.41
C ALA A 43 6.88 -18.78 -23.14
N GLY A 44 6.15 -19.29 -24.12
CA GLY A 44 5.40 -20.55 -23.95
C GLY A 44 6.33 -21.75 -23.77
N SER A 45 7.48 -21.78 -24.48
CA SER A 45 8.48 -22.80 -24.27
C SER A 45 9.08 -22.77 -22.85
N ALA A 46 9.28 -21.59 -22.25
CA ALA A 46 9.75 -21.44 -20.88
C ALA A 46 8.69 -21.84 -19.85
N LEU A 47 7.42 -21.48 -20.06
CA LEU A 47 6.31 -21.87 -19.20
C LEU A 47 6.09 -23.38 -19.19
N ASN A 48 6.20 -24.04 -20.34
CA ASN A 48 6.00 -25.48 -20.48
C ASN A 48 7.15 -26.35 -19.89
N GLU A 49 8.22 -25.76 -19.38
CA GLU A 49 9.23 -26.48 -18.56
C GLU A 49 8.69 -26.83 -17.16
N PHE A 50 7.63 -26.19 -16.74
CA PHE A 50 7.02 -26.38 -15.42
C PHE A 50 5.73 -27.20 -15.53
N PRO A 51 5.39 -28.00 -14.52
CA PRO A 51 4.20 -28.86 -14.53
C PRO A 51 2.91 -28.05 -14.28
N ILE A 52 2.64 -27.06 -15.15
CA ILE A 52 1.45 -26.22 -15.07
C ILE A 52 0.58 -26.55 -16.28
N GLU A 53 -0.55 -27.15 -15.98
CA GLU A 53 -1.59 -27.38 -16.98
C GLU A 53 -2.35 -26.06 -17.23
N VAL A 54 -2.68 -25.81 -18.49
CA VAL A 54 -3.44 -24.59 -18.87
C VAL A 54 -4.78 -24.52 -18.12
N ASP A 55 -5.39 -25.67 -17.88
CA ASP A 55 -6.64 -25.77 -17.11
C ASP A 55 -6.50 -25.20 -15.70
N LYS A 56 -5.34 -25.36 -15.06
CA LYS A 56 -5.05 -24.74 -13.74
C LYS A 56 -4.88 -23.24 -13.81
N LEU A 57 -4.34 -22.72 -14.93
CA LEU A 57 -4.28 -21.27 -15.15
C LEU A 57 -5.68 -20.69 -15.35
N GLU A 58 -6.57 -21.42 -16.04
CA GLU A 58 -7.98 -21.02 -16.22
C GLU A 58 -8.72 -21.02 -14.88
N GLU A 59 -8.57 -22.07 -14.07
CA GLU A 59 -9.16 -22.19 -12.74
C GLU A 59 -8.67 -21.07 -11.81
N ALA A 60 -7.36 -20.82 -11.78
CA ALA A 60 -6.75 -19.74 -11.02
C ALA A 60 -7.22 -18.35 -11.49
N ALA A 61 -7.39 -18.16 -12.81
CA ALA A 61 -7.89 -16.92 -13.36
C ALA A 61 -9.37 -16.68 -12.96
N PHE A 62 -10.18 -17.74 -12.96
CA PHE A 62 -11.56 -17.68 -12.48
C PHE A 62 -11.64 -17.32 -10.99
N ASP A 63 -10.85 -17.96 -10.15
CA ASP A 63 -10.81 -17.72 -8.70
C ASP A 63 -10.42 -16.26 -8.37
N ILE A 64 -9.53 -15.67 -9.17
CA ILE A 64 -9.04 -14.30 -8.96
C ILE A 64 -10.00 -13.26 -9.54
N THR A 65 -10.56 -13.51 -10.73
CA THR A 65 -11.32 -12.50 -11.48
C THR A 65 -12.83 -12.64 -11.34
N GLY A 66 -13.33 -13.81 -10.93
CA GLY A 66 -14.74 -14.16 -10.88
C GLY A 66 -15.42 -14.22 -12.26
N LYS A 67 -14.62 -14.29 -13.35
CA LYS A 67 -15.14 -14.28 -14.74
C LYS A 67 -15.23 -15.69 -15.29
N GLU A 68 -16.46 -16.10 -15.63
CA GLU A 68 -16.73 -17.41 -16.21
C GLU A 68 -16.58 -17.40 -17.73
N TYR A 69 -16.17 -18.54 -18.27
CA TYR A 69 -16.11 -18.77 -19.72
C TYR A 69 -17.51 -18.84 -20.31
N GLN A 70 -17.81 -18.01 -21.31
CA GLN A 70 -19.07 -17.97 -22.02
C GLN A 70 -18.91 -18.61 -23.42
N LYS A 71 -19.82 -19.57 -23.73
CA LYS A 71 -19.81 -20.27 -25.04
C LYS A 71 -20.08 -19.37 -26.26
N GLN A 72 -20.71 -18.20 -26.07
CA GLN A 72 -20.95 -17.21 -27.10
C GLN A 72 -20.20 -15.94 -26.73
N GLY A 73 -18.97 -15.78 -27.23
CA GLY A 73 -18.18 -14.57 -27.10
C GLY A 73 -18.40 -13.62 -28.29
N GLY A 74 -18.30 -12.33 -28.06
CA GLY A 74 -18.20 -11.32 -29.12
C GLY A 74 -16.81 -11.37 -29.78
N PHE A 75 -16.75 -11.05 -31.08
CA PHE A 75 -15.48 -11.00 -31.83
C PHE A 75 -14.95 -9.56 -31.99
N ASP A 76 -15.36 -8.64 -31.12
CA ASP A 76 -14.86 -7.27 -31.18
C ASP A 76 -13.45 -7.21 -30.57
N LEU A 77 -12.55 -6.49 -31.25
CA LEU A 77 -11.21 -6.24 -30.73
C LEU A 77 -11.31 -5.37 -29.47
N LEU A 78 -10.92 -5.94 -28.33
CA LEU A 78 -10.92 -5.24 -27.05
C LEU A 78 -9.70 -4.32 -26.94
N PRO A 79 -9.86 -3.10 -26.40
CA PRO A 79 -8.73 -2.26 -26.06
C PRO A 79 -7.88 -2.91 -24.96
N PHE A 80 -6.61 -2.58 -24.92
CA PHE A 80 -5.73 -3.02 -23.83
C PHE A 80 -6.12 -2.32 -22.54
N SER A 81 -6.06 -3.03 -21.42
CA SER A 81 -6.13 -2.39 -20.12
C SER A 81 -4.90 -1.49 -19.94
N HIS A 82 -5.04 -0.43 -19.15
CA HIS A 82 -3.92 0.48 -18.85
C HIS A 82 -2.69 -0.27 -18.32
N ARG A 83 -2.93 -1.29 -17.48
CA ARG A 83 -1.87 -2.13 -16.92
C ARG A 83 -1.16 -2.96 -17.99
N LEU A 84 -1.87 -3.46 -18.97
CA LEU A 84 -1.27 -4.18 -20.09
C LEU A 84 -0.46 -3.24 -20.98
N GLU A 85 -0.91 -2.00 -21.20
CA GLU A 85 -0.14 -0.98 -21.92
C GLU A 85 1.19 -0.64 -21.22
N GLU A 86 1.18 -0.52 -19.89
CA GLU A 86 2.40 -0.33 -19.09
C GLU A 86 3.37 -1.51 -19.25
N LEU A 87 2.86 -2.75 -19.23
CA LEU A 87 3.67 -3.95 -19.45
C LEU A 87 4.30 -3.98 -20.85
N PHE A 88 3.57 -3.53 -21.88
CA PHE A 88 4.13 -3.37 -23.23
C PHE A 88 5.21 -2.31 -23.29
N SER A 89 5.08 -1.20 -22.56
CA SER A 89 6.10 -0.16 -22.45
C SER A 89 7.37 -0.72 -21.77
N GLN A 90 7.21 -1.46 -20.67
CA GLN A 90 8.33 -2.11 -19.97
C GLN A 90 9.01 -3.18 -20.85
N ALA A 91 8.22 -4.02 -21.52
CA ALA A 91 8.72 -5.00 -22.45
C ALA A 91 9.50 -4.36 -23.61
N GLY A 92 9.08 -3.18 -24.07
CA GLY A 92 9.79 -2.37 -25.06
C GLY A 92 11.17 -1.94 -24.55
N GLN A 93 11.26 -1.44 -23.33
CA GLN A 93 12.53 -1.06 -22.69
C GLN A 93 13.48 -2.27 -22.52
N ILE A 94 12.94 -3.43 -22.15
CA ILE A 94 13.72 -4.67 -22.05
C ILE A 94 14.26 -5.04 -23.44
N ALA A 95 13.42 -5.03 -24.49
CA ALA A 95 13.80 -5.36 -25.85
C ALA A 95 14.89 -4.42 -26.39
N GLU A 96 14.80 -3.12 -26.10
CA GLU A 96 15.83 -2.14 -26.45
C GLU A 96 17.15 -2.40 -25.74
N ALA A 97 17.10 -2.74 -24.45
CA ALA A 97 18.27 -3.03 -23.64
C ALA A 97 19.06 -4.25 -24.12
N VAL A 98 18.38 -5.25 -24.69
CA VAL A 98 19.02 -6.44 -25.27
C VAL A 98 19.23 -6.30 -26.79
N HIS A 99 19.06 -5.10 -27.34
CA HIS A 99 19.20 -4.80 -28.77
C HIS A 99 18.38 -5.73 -29.68
N ALA A 100 17.18 -6.12 -29.21
CA ALA A 100 16.29 -6.98 -29.97
C ALA A 100 15.75 -6.27 -31.21
N LYS A 101 15.62 -7.00 -32.33
CA LYS A 101 15.06 -6.47 -33.58
C LYS A 101 13.57 -6.20 -33.50
N SER A 102 12.86 -6.90 -32.62
CA SER A 102 11.43 -6.80 -32.41
C SER A 102 11.08 -7.15 -30.97
N LEU A 103 9.96 -6.64 -30.50
CA LEU A 103 9.41 -7.01 -29.19
C LEU A 103 8.82 -8.42 -29.30
N GLY A 104 9.37 -9.35 -28.50
CA GLY A 104 9.01 -10.76 -28.48
C GLY A 104 8.19 -11.14 -27.25
N THR A 105 7.70 -12.38 -27.25
CA THR A 105 6.95 -12.98 -26.14
C THR A 105 7.76 -13.03 -24.85
N GLU A 106 9.08 -13.23 -24.95
CA GLU A 106 10.04 -13.28 -23.85
C GLU A 106 10.13 -11.95 -23.10
N HIS A 107 10.12 -10.85 -23.81
CA HIS A 107 10.18 -9.51 -23.23
C HIS A 107 8.90 -9.20 -22.44
N LEU A 108 7.74 -9.57 -23.00
CA LEU A 108 6.45 -9.32 -22.38
C LEU A 108 6.23 -10.22 -21.14
N LEU A 109 6.56 -11.52 -21.24
CA LEU A 109 6.49 -12.40 -20.08
C LEU A 109 7.44 -11.93 -18.96
N LEU A 110 8.66 -11.51 -19.31
CA LEU A 110 9.60 -11.00 -18.30
C LEU A 110 9.08 -9.72 -17.60
N ALA A 111 8.46 -8.81 -18.34
CA ALA A 111 7.80 -7.63 -17.75
C ALA A 111 6.69 -8.04 -16.77
N MET A 112 5.86 -9.04 -17.11
CA MET A 112 4.85 -9.59 -16.21
C MET A 112 5.45 -10.20 -14.93
N LEU A 113 6.61 -10.89 -15.04
CA LEU A 113 7.29 -11.52 -13.91
C LEU A 113 8.01 -10.52 -12.98
N PHE A 114 8.33 -9.33 -13.48
CA PHE A 114 8.91 -8.26 -12.67
C PHE A 114 7.90 -7.52 -11.82
N ASP A 115 6.63 -7.60 -12.19
CA ASP A 115 5.55 -6.88 -11.54
C ASP A 115 4.57 -7.85 -10.86
N ARG A 116 4.74 -8.03 -9.55
CA ARG A 116 3.90 -8.92 -8.72
C ARG A 116 2.42 -8.51 -8.68
N GLY A 117 2.12 -7.23 -8.91
CA GLY A 117 0.77 -6.69 -8.91
C GLY A 117 -0.04 -7.01 -10.18
N THR A 118 0.55 -7.65 -11.19
CA THR A 118 -0.16 -7.99 -12.41
C THR A 118 -1.11 -9.18 -12.19
N LEU A 119 -2.25 -9.18 -12.88
CA LEU A 119 -3.14 -10.34 -12.86
C LEU A 119 -2.44 -11.61 -13.39
N ALA A 120 -1.54 -11.46 -14.36
CA ALA A 120 -0.72 -12.57 -14.86
C ALA A 120 0.16 -13.20 -13.76
N ALA A 121 0.84 -12.38 -12.96
CA ALA A 121 1.68 -12.88 -11.86
C ALA A 121 0.83 -13.55 -10.76
N ARG A 122 -0.29 -12.96 -10.40
CA ARG A 122 -1.23 -13.54 -9.42
C ARG A 122 -1.84 -14.86 -9.89
N VAL A 123 -2.18 -14.97 -11.17
CA VAL A 123 -2.67 -16.23 -11.75
C VAL A 123 -1.59 -17.31 -11.72
N LEU A 124 -0.33 -16.97 -12.02
CA LEU A 124 0.78 -17.92 -11.90
C LEU A 124 1.00 -18.37 -10.44
N GLU A 125 0.88 -17.45 -9.49
CA GLU A 125 1.01 -17.76 -8.07
C GLU A 125 -0.12 -18.70 -7.60
N ALA A 126 -1.36 -18.42 -7.95
CA ALA A 126 -2.50 -19.27 -7.65
C ALA A 126 -2.42 -20.65 -8.35
N ALA A 127 -1.82 -20.71 -9.55
CA ALA A 127 -1.55 -21.95 -10.25
C ALA A 127 -0.35 -22.75 -9.66
N GLY A 128 0.31 -22.26 -8.62
CA GLY A 128 1.31 -22.97 -7.83
C GLY A 128 2.74 -22.48 -7.96
N PHE A 129 3.01 -21.30 -8.53
CA PHE A 129 4.34 -20.68 -8.42
C PHE A 129 4.52 -19.99 -7.09
N SER A 130 5.75 -19.99 -6.56
CA SER A 130 6.10 -19.33 -5.30
C SER A 130 7.17 -18.27 -5.50
N TYR A 131 7.06 -17.18 -4.76
CA TYR A 131 8.11 -16.17 -4.60
C TYR A 131 9.15 -16.56 -3.54
N ASP A 132 8.85 -17.57 -2.70
CA ASP A 132 9.79 -18.04 -1.67
C ASP A 132 10.88 -18.90 -2.32
N ASP A 133 12.13 -18.45 -2.25
CA ASP A 133 13.29 -19.16 -2.78
C ASP A 133 13.59 -20.49 -2.07
N LYS A 134 12.99 -20.78 -0.94
CA LYS A 134 13.09 -22.04 -0.20
C LYS A 134 11.94 -23.03 -0.49
N SER A 135 10.97 -22.62 -1.30
CA SER A 135 9.82 -23.45 -1.65
C SER A 135 10.20 -24.68 -2.45
N THR A 136 9.47 -25.78 -2.24
CA THR A 136 9.60 -27.03 -3.00
C THR A 136 8.74 -27.04 -4.28
N VAL A 137 7.84 -26.06 -4.44
CA VAL A 137 7.06 -25.87 -5.67
C VAL A 137 7.82 -25.01 -6.68
N PRO A 138 7.39 -24.95 -7.96
CA PRO A 138 7.99 -24.09 -8.96
C PRO A 138 8.10 -22.64 -8.48
N ARG A 139 9.23 -21.98 -8.72
CA ARG A 139 9.48 -20.61 -8.26
C ARG A 139 9.49 -19.62 -9.42
N PHE A 140 9.04 -18.40 -9.17
CA PHE A 140 9.16 -17.31 -10.15
C PHE A 140 10.62 -17.06 -10.58
N SER A 141 11.59 -17.27 -9.66
CA SER A 141 13.02 -17.16 -9.97
C SER A 141 13.49 -18.23 -10.96
N ASP A 142 12.89 -19.42 -10.93
CA ASP A 142 13.25 -20.50 -11.85
C ASP A 142 12.60 -20.29 -13.22
N LEU A 143 11.33 -19.86 -13.27
CA LEU A 143 10.68 -19.47 -14.53
C LEU A 143 11.45 -18.35 -15.23
N ARG A 144 11.88 -17.34 -14.48
CA ARG A 144 12.70 -16.26 -15.04
C ARG A 144 14.03 -16.78 -15.61
N LYS A 145 14.72 -17.70 -14.91
CA LYS A 145 15.96 -18.31 -15.42
C LYS A 145 15.72 -19.11 -16.69
N ALA A 146 14.65 -19.91 -16.73
CA ALA A 146 14.27 -20.68 -17.91
C ALA A 146 14.01 -19.74 -19.11
N LEU A 147 13.31 -18.63 -18.87
CA LEU A 147 13.05 -17.61 -19.88
C LEU A 147 14.33 -16.93 -20.36
N GLU A 148 15.22 -16.51 -19.44
CA GLU A 148 16.52 -15.91 -19.76
C GLU A 148 17.38 -16.86 -20.64
N GLN A 149 17.36 -18.16 -20.34
CA GLN A 149 18.09 -19.19 -21.11
C GLN A 149 17.49 -19.41 -22.50
N ARG A 150 16.15 -19.50 -22.60
CA ARG A 150 15.44 -19.70 -23.87
C ARG A 150 15.54 -18.49 -24.78
N ALA A 151 15.56 -17.29 -24.23
CA ALA A 151 15.80 -16.04 -24.96
C ALA A 151 17.26 -15.90 -25.45
N GLY A 152 18.18 -16.72 -24.93
CA GLY A 152 19.58 -16.69 -25.29
C GLY A 152 20.34 -15.46 -24.80
N TRP A 153 19.88 -14.81 -23.75
CA TRP A 153 20.51 -13.60 -23.22
C TRP A 153 21.82 -13.91 -22.48
N GLY A 154 22.84 -13.11 -22.76
CA GLY A 154 24.14 -13.20 -22.12
C GLY A 154 24.14 -12.55 -20.73
N ARG A 155 25.24 -12.75 -19.97
CA ARG A 155 25.37 -12.21 -18.60
C ARG A 155 25.26 -10.68 -18.52
N GLU A 156 25.77 -9.97 -19.52
CA GLU A 156 25.73 -8.49 -19.53
C GLU A 156 24.32 -7.98 -19.84
N GLU A 157 23.59 -8.63 -20.75
CA GLU A 157 22.20 -8.32 -21.05
C GLU A 157 21.31 -8.55 -19.82
N ILE A 158 21.48 -9.67 -19.12
CA ILE A 158 20.75 -9.98 -17.88
C ILE A 158 21.04 -8.93 -16.78
N LYS A 159 22.31 -8.49 -16.65
CA LYS A 159 22.64 -7.42 -15.71
C LYS A 159 21.96 -6.11 -16.06
N LEU A 160 21.94 -5.77 -17.35
CA LEU A 160 21.30 -4.55 -17.84
C LEU A 160 19.79 -4.57 -17.59
N ILE A 161 19.12 -5.68 -17.91
CA ILE A 161 17.69 -5.88 -17.62
C ILE A 161 17.39 -5.72 -16.12
N ARG A 162 18.21 -6.32 -15.26
CA ARG A 162 18.03 -6.19 -13.78
C ARG A 162 18.28 -4.78 -13.28
N SER A 163 19.17 -4.02 -13.92
CA SER A 163 19.40 -2.61 -13.58
C SER A 163 18.23 -1.72 -14.03
N LEU A 164 17.61 -2.02 -15.16
CA LEU A 164 16.41 -1.34 -15.64
C LEU A 164 15.26 -1.52 -14.65
N ASN A 165 15.03 -2.72 -14.16
CA ASN A 165 13.99 -2.98 -13.18
C ASN A 165 14.20 -2.21 -11.86
N LYS A 166 15.45 -2.08 -11.40
CA LYS A 166 15.79 -1.24 -10.23
C LYS A 166 15.64 0.25 -10.51
N ASN A 167 16.04 0.70 -11.70
CA ASN A 167 15.99 2.11 -12.08
C ASN A 167 14.56 2.55 -12.44
N THR A 168 13.72 1.68 -12.96
CA THR A 168 12.30 1.99 -13.26
C THR A 168 11.52 2.28 -11.98
N ALA A 169 11.79 1.55 -10.91
CA ALA A 169 11.23 1.85 -9.59
C ALA A 169 11.71 3.23 -9.08
N SER A 170 13.01 3.53 -9.21
CA SER A 170 13.61 4.80 -8.76
C SER A 170 13.31 5.97 -9.70
N ALA A 171 13.28 5.76 -11.03
CA ALA A 171 13.01 6.80 -12.03
C ALA A 171 11.52 7.18 -12.08
N LYS A 172 10.60 6.22 -11.88
CA LYS A 172 9.17 6.51 -11.72
C LYS A 172 8.95 7.48 -10.53
N GLN A 173 9.66 7.28 -9.45
CA GLN A 173 9.59 8.14 -8.26
C GLN A 173 10.18 9.55 -8.52
N THR A 174 11.30 9.64 -9.24
CA THR A 174 11.95 10.92 -9.58
C THR A 174 11.17 11.71 -10.62
N MET A 175 10.59 11.05 -11.62
CA MET A 175 9.85 11.68 -12.72
C MET A 175 8.45 12.13 -12.28
N ALA A 176 7.78 11.38 -11.42
CA ALA A 176 6.53 11.77 -10.78
C ALA A 176 6.72 13.03 -9.91
N ASN A 177 7.81 13.10 -9.16
CA ASN A 177 8.17 14.26 -8.36
C ASN A 177 8.54 15.51 -9.20
N MET A 178 9.10 15.33 -10.41
CA MET A 178 9.47 16.44 -11.30
C MET A 178 8.32 16.98 -12.16
N MET A 179 7.33 16.17 -12.48
CA MET A 179 6.22 16.54 -13.38
C MET A 179 4.91 16.85 -12.65
N GLY A 180 4.85 16.76 -11.31
CA GLY A 180 3.61 16.98 -10.55
C GLY A 180 2.48 16.00 -10.96
N MET A 181 2.85 14.87 -11.56
CA MET A 181 1.89 13.82 -11.91
C MET A 181 1.60 12.95 -10.69
N PRO A 182 0.35 12.56 -10.47
CA PRO A 182 0.03 11.61 -9.41
C PRO A 182 0.77 10.29 -9.66
N PRO A 183 1.25 9.62 -8.58
CA PRO A 183 1.93 8.34 -8.70
C PRO A 183 1.02 7.32 -9.40
N SER A 184 1.61 6.53 -10.29
CA SER A 184 0.92 5.43 -10.99
C SER A 184 0.32 4.44 -9.98
N THR A 185 -0.79 3.81 -10.31
CA THR A 185 -1.60 2.87 -9.50
C THR A 185 -0.84 1.66 -8.92
N SER A 186 0.44 1.53 -9.19
CA SER A 186 1.34 0.45 -8.75
C SER A 186 2.41 0.89 -7.75
N GLY A 187 2.12 1.88 -6.91
CA GLY A 187 3.01 2.24 -5.80
C GLY A 187 3.11 1.09 -4.80
N GLY A 188 4.32 0.76 -4.32
CA GLY A 188 4.51 -0.13 -3.16
C GLY A 188 3.99 0.52 -1.87
N LEU A 189 3.95 -0.25 -0.79
CA LEU A 189 3.54 0.22 0.54
C LEU A 189 4.21 1.55 0.94
N GLU A 190 5.46 1.76 0.54
CA GLU A 190 6.27 2.95 0.86
C GLU A 190 5.78 4.23 0.16
N ASP A 191 5.04 4.12 -0.96
CA ASP A 191 4.51 5.28 -1.68
C ASP A 191 3.23 5.84 -1.03
N TYR A 192 2.56 5.02 -0.24
CA TYR A 192 1.29 5.35 0.43
C TYR A 192 1.41 5.44 1.95
N THR A 193 2.63 5.23 2.48
CA THR A 193 2.87 5.27 3.92
C THR A 193 4.11 6.05 4.27
N ARG A 194 4.11 6.62 5.48
CA ARG A 194 5.26 7.29 6.08
C ARG A 194 5.79 6.44 7.23
N ASP A 195 7.05 6.00 7.16
CA ASP A 195 7.65 5.22 8.26
C ASP A 195 8.03 6.11 9.45
N LEU A 196 7.16 6.13 10.46
CA LEU A 196 7.37 6.90 11.68
C LEU A 196 8.52 6.34 12.52
N THR A 197 8.75 5.02 12.47
CA THR A 197 9.84 4.37 13.23
C THR A 197 11.20 4.71 12.64
N GLU A 198 11.32 4.79 11.33
CA GLU A 198 12.54 5.26 10.66
C GLU A 198 12.82 6.73 11.00
N LEU A 199 11.80 7.59 10.93
CA LEU A 199 11.90 8.99 11.33
C LEU A 199 12.31 9.16 12.78
N ALA A 200 11.78 8.31 13.68
CA ALA A 200 12.17 8.29 15.10
C ALA A 200 13.66 7.93 15.26
N ARG A 201 14.13 6.88 14.58
CA ARG A 201 15.55 6.47 14.59
C ARG A 201 16.47 7.56 14.06
N ALA A 202 16.01 8.31 13.06
CA ALA A 202 16.74 9.45 12.48
C ALA A 202 16.68 10.72 13.35
N GLY A 203 15.97 10.72 14.48
CA GLY A 203 15.79 11.88 15.35
C GLY A 203 15.00 13.02 14.70
N ARG A 204 14.14 12.71 13.73
CA ARG A 204 13.36 13.70 12.95
C ARG A 204 11.92 13.87 13.45
N LEU A 205 11.53 13.18 14.52
CA LEU A 205 10.25 13.37 15.15
C LEU A 205 10.34 14.31 16.34
N GLU A 206 9.31 15.12 16.51
CA GLU A 206 9.17 15.96 17.70
C GLU A 206 8.98 15.12 18.97
N PRO A 207 9.47 15.59 20.12
CA PRO A 207 9.31 14.85 21.36
C PRO A 207 7.83 14.84 21.80
N VAL A 208 7.36 13.67 22.24
CA VAL A 208 6.01 13.53 22.80
C VAL A 208 6.08 13.61 24.32
N ILE A 209 5.35 14.53 24.91
CA ILE A 209 5.44 14.91 26.32
C ILE A 209 4.09 14.70 27.01
N GLY A 210 4.12 14.15 28.22
CA GLY A 210 2.96 14.03 29.10
C GLY A 210 1.90 13.02 28.64
N ARG A 211 2.27 12.05 27.76
CA ARG A 211 1.35 11.04 27.21
C ARG A 211 1.79 9.60 27.47
N ASP A 212 2.59 9.39 28.50
CA ASP A 212 3.16 8.07 28.82
C ASP A 212 2.12 7.01 29.16
N GLU A 213 1.04 7.39 29.84
CA GLU A 213 -0.03 6.47 30.21
C GLU A 213 -0.82 5.99 28.99
N GLU A 214 -1.20 6.91 28.09
CA GLU A 214 -1.93 6.57 26.87
C GLU A 214 -1.07 5.72 25.92
N ILE A 215 0.20 6.06 25.75
CA ILE A 215 1.14 5.26 24.95
C ILE A 215 1.31 3.86 25.56
N SER A 216 1.47 3.76 26.88
CA SER A 216 1.56 2.47 27.57
C SER A 216 0.28 1.64 27.40
N ARG A 217 -0.89 2.30 27.42
CA ARG A 217 -2.18 1.67 27.15
C ARG A 217 -2.29 1.14 25.72
N MET A 218 -1.83 1.91 24.73
CA MET A 218 -1.78 1.45 23.34
C MET A 218 -0.89 0.22 23.20
N ILE A 219 0.32 0.23 23.77
CA ILE A 219 1.25 -0.88 23.75
C ILE A 219 0.63 -2.14 24.38
N GLN A 220 -0.05 -2.00 25.51
CA GLN A 220 -0.77 -3.11 26.15
C GLN A 220 -1.86 -3.68 25.23
N ILE A 221 -2.60 -2.85 24.53
CA ILE A 221 -3.65 -3.28 23.60
C ILE A 221 -3.04 -3.99 22.40
N LEU A 222 -2.00 -3.44 21.77
CA LEU A 222 -1.29 -4.03 20.64
C LEU A 222 -0.68 -5.41 20.95
N SER A 223 -0.35 -5.66 22.21
CA SER A 223 0.19 -6.95 22.69
C SER A 223 -0.87 -8.00 23.02
N ARG A 224 -2.17 -7.70 22.88
CA ARG A 224 -3.25 -8.65 23.13
C ARG A 224 -3.38 -9.66 22.00
N LYS A 225 -3.88 -10.86 22.32
CA LYS A 225 -4.25 -11.88 21.33
C LYS A 225 -5.50 -11.49 20.53
N THR A 226 -6.44 -10.78 21.16
CA THR A 226 -7.71 -10.34 20.55
C THR A 226 -7.98 -8.91 20.95
N LYS A 227 -8.74 -8.16 20.13
CA LYS A 227 -8.96 -6.71 20.31
C LYS A 227 -7.60 -5.96 20.45
N ASN A 228 -6.68 -6.31 19.58
CA ASN A 228 -5.32 -5.79 19.56
C ASN A 228 -5.14 -4.51 18.74
N ASN A 229 -6.24 -3.88 18.31
CA ASN A 229 -6.22 -2.64 17.54
C ASN A 229 -6.74 -1.49 18.42
N PRO A 230 -5.90 -0.59 18.93
CA PRO A 230 -6.35 0.59 19.66
C PRO A 230 -6.99 1.62 18.72
N VAL A 231 -8.06 2.27 19.19
CA VAL A 231 -8.62 3.48 18.57
C VAL A 231 -8.49 4.62 19.55
N LEU A 232 -7.75 5.65 19.17
CA LEU A 232 -7.59 6.90 19.90
C LEU A 232 -8.82 7.77 19.66
N VAL A 233 -9.57 8.02 20.70
CA VAL A 233 -10.84 8.76 20.61
C VAL A 233 -10.77 10.02 21.47
N GLY A 234 -10.90 11.17 20.86
CA GLY A 234 -10.85 12.47 21.54
C GLY A 234 -11.17 13.60 20.56
N ASP A 235 -11.34 14.80 21.07
CA ASP A 235 -11.65 15.96 20.26
C ASP A 235 -10.51 16.34 19.30
N ALA A 236 -10.81 17.18 18.31
CA ALA A 236 -9.79 17.69 17.40
C ALA A 236 -8.78 18.54 18.19
N GLY A 237 -7.47 18.40 17.87
CA GLY A 237 -6.42 19.22 18.50
C GLY A 237 -5.92 18.72 19.86
N VAL A 238 -6.44 17.62 20.43
CA VAL A 238 -5.97 17.08 21.74
C VAL A 238 -4.65 16.29 21.64
N GLY A 239 -4.09 16.09 20.45
CA GLY A 239 -2.81 15.44 20.23
C GLY A 239 -2.88 13.93 19.95
N LYS A 240 -3.94 13.43 19.29
CA LYS A 240 -4.07 12.00 18.91
C LYS A 240 -2.93 11.53 18.01
N THR A 241 -2.58 12.31 17.00
CA THR A 241 -1.49 11.99 16.06
C THR A 241 -0.13 11.94 16.78
N ALA A 242 0.09 12.81 17.79
CA ALA A 242 1.30 12.80 18.60
C ALA A 242 1.51 11.45 19.33
N LEU A 243 0.44 10.77 19.73
CA LEU A 243 0.53 9.45 20.36
C LEU A 243 1.08 8.36 19.42
N ALA A 244 0.78 8.45 18.12
CA ALA A 244 1.38 7.55 17.12
C ALA A 244 2.87 7.81 16.96
N LEU A 245 3.29 9.09 16.99
CA LEU A 245 4.71 9.47 17.00
C LEU A 245 5.41 8.94 18.27
N GLY A 246 4.77 9.07 19.44
CA GLY A 246 5.29 8.55 20.70
C GLY A 246 5.42 7.01 20.70
N LEU A 247 4.46 6.31 20.11
CA LEU A 247 4.56 4.86 19.91
C LEU A 247 5.75 4.50 19.02
N ALA A 248 5.94 5.20 17.91
CA ALA A 248 7.07 4.99 17.00
C ALA A 248 8.43 5.24 17.71
N GLN A 249 8.52 6.28 18.54
CA GLN A 249 9.70 6.57 19.35
C GLN A 249 10.00 5.45 20.36
N ARG A 250 8.96 4.92 21.05
CA ARG A 250 9.12 3.78 21.98
C ARG A 250 9.57 2.50 21.28
N VAL A 251 9.01 2.20 20.09
CA VAL A 251 9.43 1.07 19.25
C VAL A 251 10.88 1.25 18.81
N ALA A 252 11.25 2.41 18.30
CA ALA A 252 12.61 2.74 17.84
C ALA A 252 13.65 2.63 18.96
N ALA A 253 13.27 3.04 20.19
CA ALA A 253 14.11 2.94 21.40
C ALA A 253 14.13 1.55 22.05
N GLY A 254 13.37 0.56 21.53
CA GLY A 254 13.26 -0.76 22.14
C GLY A 254 12.50 -0.77 23.47
N GLN A 255 11.74 0.27 23.80
CA GLN A 255 10.97 0.42 25.05
C GLN A 255 9.57 -0.20 24.94
N VAL A 256 9.46 -1.34 24.27
CA VAL A 256 8.24 -2.09 24.03
C VAL A 256 8.48 -3.58 24.29
N PRO A 257 7.42 -4.38 24.52
CA PRO A 257 7.55 -5.84 24.62
C PRO A 257 8.22 -6.45 23.38
N ALA A 258 8.88 -7.61 23.57
CA ALA A 258 9.66 -8.28 22.52
C ALA A 258 8.88 -8.53 21.22
N GLU A 259 7.57 -8.75 21.33
CA GLU A 259 6.67 -8.96 20.18
C GLU A 259 6.52 -7.70 19.31
N LEU A 260 6.67 -6.52 19.90
CA LEU A 260 6.56 -5.23 19.18
C LEU A 260 7.93 -4.63 18.83
N ALA A 261 9.03 -5.15 19.38
CA ALA A 261 10.37 -4.58 19.21
C ALA A 261 10.87 -4.62 17.75
N LYS A 262 10.34 -5.53 16.93
CA LYS A 262 10.68 -5.65 15.50
C LYS A 262 9.68 -4.97 14.58
N MET A 263 8.62 -4.38 15.14
CA MET A 263 7.57 -3.75 14.36
C MET A 263 8.03 -2.39 13.80
N ARG A 264 7.41 -1.99 12.69
CA ARG A 264 7.49 -0.63 12.13
C ARG A 264 6.12 0.02 12.28
N VAL A 265 6.08 1.28 12.65
CA VAL A 265 4.85 2.08 12.68
C VAL A 265 4.80 2.87 11.39
N LEU A 266 3.87 2.51 10.52
CA LEU A 266 3.63 3.17 9.24
C LEU A 266 2.35 3.99 9.31
N GLU A 267 2.43 5.27 9.00
CA GLU A 267 1.29 6.16 8.87
C GLU A 267 0.73 6.09 7.45
N LEU A 268 -0.56 5.77 7.32
CA LEU A 268 -1.23 5.70 6.01
C LEU A 268 -1.55 7.10 5.50
N ASP A 269 -1.05 7.44 4.33
CA ASP A 269 -1.38 8.67 3.62
C ASP A 269 -2.60 8.45 2.71
N LEU A 270 -3.80 8.67 3.27
CA LEU A 270 -5.06 8.52 2.55
C LEU A 270 -5.17 9.43 1.33
N MET A 271 -4.56 10.62 1.39
CA MET A 271 -4.60 11.55 0.26
C MET A 271 -3.84 10.96 -0.94
N ASN A 272 -2.69 10.35 -0.70
CA ASN A 272 -1.92 9.67 -1.76
C ASN A 272 -2.62 8.40 -2.25
N VAL A 273 -3.31 7.66 -1.39
CA VAL A 273 -4.10 6.49 -1.81
C VAL A 273 -5.23 6.88 -2.76
N VAL A 274 -5.89 8.01 -2.51
CA VAL A 274 -6.99 8.53 -3.34
C VAL A 274 -6.50 9.28 -4.57
N ALA A 275 -5.33 9.92 -4.50
CA ALA A 275 -4.79 10.76 -5.56
C ALA A 275 -4.70 9.99 -6.89
N GLY A 276 -5.31 10.53 -7.94
CA GLY A 276 -5.29 9.95 -9.28
C GLY A 276 -6.20 8.73 -9.49
N THR A 277 -6.98 8.28 -8.49
CA THR A 277 -8.03 7.29 -8.72
C THR A 277 -9.20 7.94 -9.47
N ARG A 278 -9.59 7.34 -10.58
CA ARG A 278 -10.75 7.82 -11.37
C ARG A 278 -12.02 7.02 -11.08
N PHE A 279 -11.84 5.79 -10.62
CA PHE A 279 -12.93 4.87 -10.31
C PHE A 279 -12.76 4.30 -8.91
N ARG A 280 -13.87 3.89 -8.31
CA ARG A 280 -13.91 3.22 -7.00
C ARG A 280 -12.99 1.98 -6.96
N GLY A 281 -12.93 1.22 -8.06
CA GLY A 281 -12.08 0.03 -8.17
C GLY A 281 -10.58 0.31 -8.02
N ASP A 282 -10.10 1.44 -8.52
CA ASP A 282 -8.67 1.82 -8.42
C ASP A 282 -8.26 2.03 -6.95
N PHE A 283 -9.12 2.66 -6.15
CA PHE A 283 -8.91 2.84 -4.71
C PHE A 283 -8.95 1.51 -3.95
N GLU A 284 -9.96 0.66 -4.26
CA GLU A 284 -10.11 -0.65 -3.65
C GLU A 284 -8.90 -1.55 -3.95
N GLU A 285 -8.38 -1.52 -5.17
CA GLU A 285 -7.18 -2.26 -5.58
C GLU A 285 -5.94 -1.77 -4.81
N ARG A 286 -5.73 -0.45 -4.71
CA ARG A 286 -4.60 0.11 -3.94
C ARG A 286 -4.65 -0.29 -2.47
N MET A 287 -5.82 -0.15 -1.84
CA MET A 287 -5.99 -0.56 -0.45
C MET A 287 -5.75 -2.05 -0.23
N ASN A 288 -6.22 -2.91 -1.15
CA ASN A 288 -5.93 -4.34 -1.10
C ASN A 288 -4.43 -4.62 -1.21
N ASN A 289 -3.73 -3.95 -2.12
CA ASN A 289 -2.29 -4.13 -2.29
C ASN A 289 -1.53 -3.69 -1.03
N ILE A 290 -1.86 -2.53 -0.44
CA ILE A 290 -1.28 -2.05 0.83
C ILE A 290 -1.49 -3.07 1.95
N ILE A 291 -2.70 -3.63 2.08
CA ILE A 291 -3.01 -4.62 3.12
C ILE A 291 -2.24 -5.91 2.89
N ASN A 292 -2.17 -6.40 1.66
CA ASN A 292 -1.42 -7.60 1.31
C ASN A 292 0.08 -7.43 1.61
N ASP A 293 0.66 -6.29 1.23
CA ASP A 293 2.07 -5.98 1.53
C ASP A 293 2.34 -5.96 3.05
N ILE A 294 1.39 -5.42 3.84
CA ILE A 294 1.49 -5.40 5.31
C ILE A 294 1.35 -6.81 5.90
N GLU A 295 0.42 -7.62 5.38
CA GLU A 295 0.25 -9.01 5.82
C GLU A 295 1.47 -9.87 5.48
N GLU A 296 2.10 -9.65 4.33
CA GLU A 296 3.34 -10.35 3.91
C GLU A 296 4.56 -9.93 4.76
N ASP A 297 4.73 -8.64 5.08
CA ASP A 297 5.80 -8.15 5.97
C ASP A 297 5.62 -8.72 7.39
N GLY A 298 4.39 -8.77 7.90
CA GLY A 298 4.06 -9.30 9.23
C GLY A 298 4.63 -8.48 10.41
N HIS A 299 5.38 -7.42 10.15
CA HIS A 299 6.07 -6.59 11.15
C HIS A 299 5.63 -5.11 11.10
N VAL A 300 4.40 -4.85 10.67
CA VAL A 300 3.85 -3.50 10.51
C VAL A 300 2.74 -3.25 11.52
N ILE A 301 2.75 -2.06 12.12
CA ILE A 301 1.63 -1.43 12.81
C ILE A 301 1.17 -0.28 11.92
N LEU A 302 -0.03 -0.37 11.35
CA LEU A 302 -0.60 0.65 10.48
C LEU A 302 -1.31 1.71 11.31
N PHE A 303 -0.82 2.94 11.28
CA PHE A 303 -1.51 4.09 11.86
C PHE A 303 -2.41 4.74 10.81
N ILE A 304 -3.67 4.93 11.16
CA ILE A 304 -4.68 5.56 10.30
C ILE A 304 -5.27 6.74 11.05
N ASP A 305 -4.89 7.94 10.64
CA ASP A 305 -5.54 9.13 11.17
C ASP A 305 -6.92 9.31 10.50
N GLU A 306 -7.82 9.95 11.20
CA GLU A 306 -9.22 10.11 10.76
C GLU A 306 -9.85 8.78 10.27
N LEU A 307 -9.69 7.70 11.06
CA LEU A 307 -10.16 6.35 10.73
C LEU A 307 -11.61 6.32 10.21
N HIS A 308 -12.45 7.23 10.64
CA HIS A 308 -13.84 7.36 10.21
C HIS A 308 -14.00 7.66 8.71
N THR A 309 -13.02 8.30 8.09
CA THR A 309 -13.07 8.63 6.65
C THR A 309 -13.09 7.37 5.78
N ILE A 310 -12.46 6.30 6.25
CA ILE A 310 -12.43 5.00 5.57
C ILE A 310 -13.56 4.08 5.98
N MET A 311 -14.19 4.33 7.13
CA MET A 311 -15.20 3.44 7.74
C MET A 311 -16.65 3.88 7.52
N GLY A 312 -16.91 5.05 6.93
CA GLY A 312 -18.17 5.73 7.10
C GLY A 312 -19.00 6.14 5.91
N SER A 313 -18.74 5.74 4.71
CA SER A 313 -19.39 6.32 3.53
C SER A 313 -20.58 5.53 2.97
N GLY A 314 -21.50 5.09 3.83
CA GLY A 314 -22.71 4.35 3.42
C GLY A 314 -23.97 5.15 3.07
N SER A 315 -24.03 6.48 3.12
CA SER A 315 -25.31 7.21 3.02
C SER A 315 -25.32 8.57 2.30
N GLY A 316 -24.38 8.86 1.41
CA GLY A 316 -24.39 10.11 0.64
C GLY A 316 -24.00 9.89 -0.84
N ILE A 317 -24.44 10.80 -1.70
CA ILE A 317 -24.20 10.78 -3.17
C ILE A 317 -22.70 10.85 -3.52
N ASP A 318 -21.82 11.17 -2.54
CA ASP A 318 -20.36 11.24 -2.64
C ASP A 318 -19.63 10.07 -1.96
N SER A 319 -20.28 8.93 -1.72
CA SER A 319 -19.71 7.76 -1.01
C SER A 319 -18.72 6.96 -1.89
N THR A 320 -17.63 7.57 -2.32
CA THR A 320 -16.63 6.95 -3.18
C THR A 320 -15.61 6.06 -2.45
N LEU A 321 -15.51 6.13 -1.12
CA LEU A 321 -14.44 5.49 -0.35
C LEU A 321 -15.00 4.56 0.74
N ASP A 322 -15.36 3.33 0.38
CA ASP A 322 -15.73 2.30 1.38
C ASP A 322 -14.60 1.27 1.54
N ALA A 323 -13.48 1.70 2.16
CA ALA A 323 -12.39 0.81 2.52
C ALA A 323 -12.73 -0.09 3.73
N ALA A 324 -13.86 0.14 4.39
CA ALA A 324 -14.28 -0.70 5.52
C ALA A 324 -14.43 -2.16 5.10
N ASN A 325 -14.97 -2.42 3.92
CA ASN A 325 -15.15 -3.78 3.42
C ASN A 325 -13.83 -4.50 3.11
N ILE A 326 -12.77 -3.75 2.83
CA ILE A 326 -11.42 -4.26 2.56
C ILE A 326 -10.67 -4.51 3.89
N LEU A 327 -10.76 -3.57 4.84
CA LEU A 327 -10.10 -3.68 6.15
C LEU A 327 -10.74 -4.72 7.07
N LYS A 328 -12.07 -4.87 7.04
CA LYS A 328 -12.82 -5.80 7.92
C LYS A 328 -12.30 -7.23 7.87
N PRO A 329 -12.04 -7.86 6.70
CA PRO A 329 -11.50 -9.21 6.63
C PRO A 329 -10.10 -9.34 7.26
N ALA A 330 -9.19 -8.41 6.97
CA ALA A 330 -7.82 -8.41 7.53
C ALA A 330 -7.83 -8.22 9.05
N LEU A 331 -8.62 -7.28 9.56
CA LEU A 331 -8.85 -7.09 10.99
C LEU A 331 -9.51 -8.34 11.63
N ALA A 332 -10.42 -9.01 10.90
CA ALA A 332 -11.09 -10.21 11.40
C ALA A 332 -10.14 -11.40 11.55
N ARG A 333 -9.22 -11.58 10.60
CA ARG A 333 -8.17 -12.61 10.68
C ARG A 333 -7.16 -12.32 11.79
N GLY A 334 -6.99 -11.04 12.20
CA GLY A 334 -5.98 -10.61 13.16
C GLY A 334 -4.57 -10.54 12.57
N THR A 335 -4.45 -10.55 11.26
CA THR A 335 -3.19 -10.43 10.50
C THR A 335 -2.73 -8.98 10.43
N LEU A 336 -3.68 -8.02 10.49
CA LEU A 336 -3.40 -6.59 10.47
C LEU A 336 -3.43 -6.02 11.90
N ARG A 337 -2.37 -5.34 12.30
CA ARG A 337 -2.31 -4.52 13.52
C ARG A 337 -2.49 -3.05 13.15
N THR A 338 -3.53 -2.43 13.70
CA THR A 338 -3.89 -1.05 13.35
C THR A 338 -4.06 -0.19 14.58
N VAL A 339 -3.56 1.03 14.51
CA VAL A 339 -3.88 2.12 15.45
C VAL A 339 -4.72 3.13 14.69
N GLY A 340 -5.95 3.36 15.11
CA GLY A 340 -6.81 4.37 14.51
C GLY A 340 -6.90 5.62 15.38
N ALA A 341 -7.13 6.79 14.78
CA ALA A 341 -7.50 8.00 15.49
C ALA A 341 -8.80 8.56 14.92
N THR A 342 -9.69 9.06 15.79
CA THR A 342 -10.99 9.64 15.39
C THR A 342 -11.56 10.52 16.49
N THR A 343 -12.65 11.24 16.22
CA THR A 343 -13.40 11.98 17.24
C THR A 343 -14.38 11.08 17.98
N GLN A 344 -14.91 11.56 19.12
CA GLN A 344 -15.91 10.83 19.91
C GLN A 344 -17.20 10.62 19.11
N GLU A 345 -17.64 11.64 18.38
CA GLU A 345 -18.86 11.59 17.59
C GLU A 345 -18.75 10.58 16.45
N GLU A 346 -17.65 10.62 15.69
CA GLU A 346 -17.40 9.73 14.55
C GLU A 346 -17.17 8.28 15.01
N TYR A 347 -16.51 8.08 16.18
CA TYR A 347 -16.37 6.75 16.77
C TYR A 347 -17.74 6.10 17.04
N GLN A 348 -18.65 6.84 17.66
CA GLN A 348 -20.00 6.34 17.97
C GLN A 348 -20.82 6.06 16.70
N LYS A 349 -20.65 6.89 15.69
CA LYS A 349 -21.41 6.80 14.45
C LYS A 349 -20.96 5.65 13.56
N HIS A 350 -19.64 5.42 13.42
CA HIS A 350 -19.07 4.54 12.41
C HIS A 350 -18.43 3.26 12.96
N ILE A 351 -17.89 3.25 14.18
CA ILE A 351 -17.14 2.11 14.73
C ILE A 351 -17.96 1.38 15.80
N GLU A 352 -18.54 2.09 16.74
CA GLU A 352 -19.23 1.47 17.87
C GLU A 352 -20.48 0.70 17.44
N LYS A 353 -21.20 1.20 16.44
CA LYS A 353 -22.39 0.56 15.87
C LYS A 353 -22.10 -0.64 15.01
N ASP A 354 -20.90 -0.75 14.47
CA ASP A 354 -20.50 -1.90 13.65
C ASP A 354 -19.98 -3.04 14.54
N ALA A 355 -20.76 -4.12 14.62
CA ALA A 355 -20.45 -5.26 15.49
C ALA A 355 -19.13 -5.98 15.13
N ALA A 356 -18.68 -5.91 13.87
CA ALA A 356 -17.43 -6.52 13.43
C ALA A 356 -16.23 -5.69 13.90
N LEU A 357 -16.31 -4.36 13.76
CA LEU A 357 -15.28 -3.43 14.15
C LEU A 357 -15.16 -3.29 15.67
N SER A 358 -16.30 -3.14 16.38
CA SER A 358 -16.32 -2.98 17.85
C SER A 358 -15.73 -4.18 18.60
N ARG A 359 -15.75 -5.37 18.00
CA ARG A 359 -15.10 -6.57 18.55
C ARG A 359 -13.59 -6.60 18.32
N ARG A 360 -13.06 -5.80 17.41
CA ARG A 360 -11.64 -5.80 16.99
C ARG A 360 -10.88 -4.60 17.51
N PHE A 361 -11.56 -3.49 17.66
CA PHE A 361 -10.99 -2.27 18.17
C PHE A 361 -11.19 -2.13 19.70
N ALA A 362 -10.17 -1.56 20.35
CA ALA A 362 -10.21 -1.20 21.77
C ALA A 362 -10.10 0.32 21.90
N LYS A 363 -11.11 0.95 22.46
CA LYS A 363 -11.15 2.40 22.66
C LYS A 363 -10.08 2.83 23.69
N VAL A 364 -9.33 3.87 23.34
CA VAL A 364 -8.46 4.65 24.21
C VAL A 364 -8.94 6.08 24.17
N THR A 365 -9.51 6.56 25.25
CA THR A 365 -9.99 7.95 25.33
C THR A 365 -8.81 8.88 25.58
N ILE A 366 -8.73 9.93 24.76
CA ILE A 366 -7.69 10.96 24.86
C ILE A 366 -8.39 12.25 25.31
N GLU A 367 -8.07 12.66 26.51
CA GLU A 367 -8.61 13.89 27.09
C GLU A 367 -7.75 15.10 26.71
N GLU A 368 -8.36 16.26 26.73
CA GLU A 368 -7.66 17.53 26.61
C GLU A 368 -6.62 17.64 27.75
N PRO A 369 -5.35 17.98 27.46
CA PRO A 369 -4.35 18.14 28.50
C PRO A 369 -4.67 19.33 29.40
N THR A 370 -4.27 19.24 30.64
CA THR A 370 -4.40 20.37 31.59
C THR A 370 -3.56 21.58 31.12
N VAL A 371 -3.84 22.76 31.64
CA VAL A 371 -3.01 23.95 31.40
C VAL A 371 -1.55 23.69 31.76
N ALA A 372 -1.28 22.97 32.85
CA ALA A 372 0.08 22.64 33.27
C ALA A 372 0.78 21.68 32.28
N ASP A 373 0.09 20.62 31.84
CA ASP A 373 0.61 19.68 30.85
C ASP A 373 0.84 20.38 29.49
N SER A 374 -0.06 21.27 29.09
CA SER A 374 0.08 22.04 27.84
C SER A 374 1.28 22.99 27.88
N ILE A 375 1.57 23.60 29.03
CA ILE A 375 2.80 24.40 29.21
C ILE A 375 4.04 23.50 29.04
N ALA A 376 4.04 22.31 29.67
CA ALA A 376 5.16 21.36 29.53
C ALA A 376 5.33 20.87 28.08
N ILE A 377 4.24 20.61 27.37
CA ILE A 377 4.25 20.25 25.94
C ILE A 377 4.89 21.36 25.11
N LEU A 378 4.43 22.61 25.23
CA LEU A 378 4.97 23.73 24.49
C LEU A 378 6.44 24.04 24.85
N GLN A 379 6.82 23.84 26.11
CA GLN A 379 8.23 23.94 26.52
C GLN A 379 9.12 22.92 25.81
N GLY A 380 8.61 21.69 25.64
CA GLY A 380 9.33 20.66 24.91
C GLY A 380 9.42 20.92 23.41
N LEU A 381 8.42 21.54 22.82
CA LEU A 381 8.39 21.92 21.41
C LEU A 381 9.14 23.23 21.12
N ARG A 382 9.45 24.04 22.13
CA ARG A 382 10.07 25.36 22.03
C ARG A 382 11.21 25.41 21.04
N LYS A 383 12.16 24.50 21.16
CA LYS A 383 13.36 24.52 20.33
C LYS A 383 13.05 24.36 18.85
N SER A 384 12.08 23.53 18.50
CA SER A 384 11.63 23.35 17.11
C SER A 384 11.08 24.64 16.53
N TYR A 385 10.26 25.38 17.30
CA TYR A 385 9.70 26.67 16.88
C TYR A 385 10.74 27.78 16.84
N GLU A 386 11.63 27.86 17.85
CA GLU A 386 12.75 28.81 17.85
C GLU A 386 13.68 28.62 16.64
N ASP A 387 13.98 27.35 16.30
CA ASP A 387 14.82 27.01 15.16
C ASP A 387 14.13 27.33 13.82
N HIS A 388 12.80 27.19 13.75
CA HIS A 388 12.03 27.50 12.55
C HIS A 388 11.91 29.01 12.31
N HIS A 389 11.44 29.74 13.33
CA HIS A 389 11.16 31.16 13.23
C HIS A 389 12.39 32.06 13.48
N LYS A 390 13.52 31.47 13.91
CA LYS A 390 14.77 32.22 14.24
C LYS A 390 14.58 33.28 15.33
N VAL A 391 13.73 32.98 16.31
CA VAL A 391 13.42 33.84 17.48
C VAL A 391 13.64 33.04 18.75
N GLN A 392 13.72 33.74 19.90
CA GLN A 392 13.75 33.15 21.23
C GLN A 392 12.35 33.27 21.86
N ILE A 393 11.86 32.15 22.40
CA ILE A 393 10.54 32.08 23.03
C ILE A 393 10.71 31.96 24.54
N SER A 394 10.24 33.00 25.29
CA SER A 394 10.33 33.00 26.74
C SER A 394 9.32 32.08 27.40
N ASP A 395 9.60 31.61 28.62
CA ASP A 395 8.65 30.84 29.43
C ASP A 395 7.34 31.61 29.62
N GLN A 396 7.42 32.93 29.84
CA GLN A 396 6.26 33.77 30.00
C GLN A 396 5.39 33.83 28.74
N ALA A 397 5.98 33.79 27.54
CA ALA A 397 5.23 33.74 26.28
C ALA A 397 4.45 32.41 26.19
N ILE A 398 5.08 31.27 26.48
CA ILE A 398 4.43 29.95 26.50
C ILE A 398 3.28 29.92 27.50
N GLU A 399 3.53 30.33 28.74
CA GLU A 399 2.45 30.37 29.76
C GLU A 399 1.29 31.28 29.34
N THR A 400 1.59 32.41 28.74
CA THR A 400 0.57 33.37 28.29
C THR A 400 -0.23 32.79 27.13
N ALA A 401 0.42 32.18 26.15
CA ALA A 401 -0.21 31.51 25.02
C ALA A 401 -1.21 30.43 25.49
N VAL A 402 -0.77 29.53 26.39
CA VAL A 402 -1.62 28.46 26.92
C VAL A 402 -2.80 29.03 27.71
N LYS A 403 -2.56 29.99 28.62
CA LYS A 403 -3.62 30.60 29.43
C LYS A 403 -4.66 31.36 28.59
N TYR A 404 -4.20 32.03 27.53
CA TYR A 404 -5.09 32.79 26.63
C TYR A 404 -5.82 31.85 25.68
N ALA A 405 -5.17 30.80 25.14
CA ALA A 405 -5.85 29.79 24.36
C ALA A 405 -6.98 29.13 25.16
N HIS A 406 -6.69 28.66 26.36
CA HIS A 406 -7.69 28.01 27.23
C HIS A 406 -8.85 28.96 27.59
N ARG A 407 -8.60 30.25 27.75
CA ARG A 407 -9.62 31.22 28.17
C ARG A 407 -10.48 31.77 27.02
N TYR A 408 -9.87 32.00 25.86
CA TYR A 408 -10.47 32.77 24.78
C TYR A 408 -10.74 31.97 23.51
N LEU A 409 -10.03 30.86 23.28
CA LEU A 409 -10.22 30.00 22.10
C LEU A 409 -11.07 28.79 22.42
N THR A 410 -12.30 29.02 22.89
CA THR A 410 -13.23 27.98 23.37
C THR A 410 -13.71 27.01 22.28
N SER A 411 -13.50 27.32 21.02
CA SER A 411 -13.84 26.45 19.87
C SER A 411 -12.72 25.48 19.49
N LYS A 412 -11.54 25.59 20.09
CA LYS A 412 -10.37 24.75 19.86
C LYS A 412 -9.86 24.20 21.19
N HIS A 413 -9.25 23.03 21.18
CA HIS A 413 -8.70 22.37 22.35
C HIS A 413 -7.19 22.55 22.50
N LEU A 414 -6.72 22.49 23.75
CA LEU A 414 -5.30 22.38 24.05
C LEU A 414 -4.77 21.01 23.61
N PRO A 415 -3.50 20.89 23.18
CA PRO A 415 -2.50 21.96 23.08
C PRO A 415 -2.56 22.74 21.76
N ASP A 416 -3.31 22.27 20.76
CA ASP A 416 -3.36 22.82 19.40
C ASP A 416 -3.66 24.33 19.36
N SER A 417 -4.68 24.76 20.12
CA SER A 417 -5.05 26.17 20.24
C SER A 417 -3.94 27.05 20.81
N ALA A 418 -3.08 26.51 21.69
CA ALA A 418 -1.96 27.25 22.25
C ALA A 418 -0.75 27.24 21.33
N ILE A 419 -0.58 26.18 20.56
CA ILE A 419 0.42 26.07 19.49
C ILE A 419 0.14 27.13 18.43
N ASP A 420 -1.12 27.23 17.94
CA ASP A 420 -1.55 28.26 16.98
C ASP A 420 -1.26 29.70 17.44
N LEU A 421 -1.31 29.96 18.77
CA LEU A 421 -0.98 31.28 19.31
C LEU A 421 0.52 31.54 19.45
N LEU A 422 1.30 30.47 19.53
CA LEU A 422 2.75 30.55 19.68
C LEU A 422 3.43 30.69 18.31
N ASP A 423 2.88 30.01 17.28
CA ASP A 423 3.32 30.01 15.90
C ASP A 423 3.01 31.32 15.18
#